data_2fe205e544a38ce9fb222f9e56e5fa98
#
_entry.id   2fe205e544a38ce9fb222f9e56e5fa98
#
_cell.length_a   1.000
_cell.length_b   1.000
_cell.length_c   1.000
_cell.angle_alpha   90.00
_cell.angle_beta   90.00
_cell.angle_gamma   90.00
#
_symmetry.space_group_name_H-M   'P 1'
#
loop_
_entity.id
_entity.type
_entity.pdbx_description
1 polymer ?
#
loop_
_entity_poly.entity_id
_entity_poly.type
_entity_poly.pdbx_seq_one_letter_code
_entity_poly.pdbx_strand_id
1 'polypeptide(L)'
;MIQLVLIGIGTGNPDHLTRQAVKALNAADLVMIPRKGGKADLAELRRAICAEVLTNTATKVVEFDLPVRDALNLDYAAGVNLWHDAIAASWQAVIDANAGQIVALLVWGDPSLYDSTLRIAARLTDVRVSVVPGITSIQALTAAHRMPLNEIGAAVTITTGRQLASGWPAGADTLLIMLDGNCVFQTLDPKGISIWWGAYVGMEEQIILSGPLAEVGPKIVDLRVKARAAHGWIMDIYILRRH
;
A
#
# COMPACT_ATOMS: atom_id res chain seq x y z
N MET A 1 1.81 29.29 -3.91
CA MET A 1 2.38 28.02 -3.37
C MET A 1 1.26 27.01 -3.24
N ILE A 2 1.35 25.90 -3.92
CA ILE A 2 0.33 24.84 -3.95
C ILE A 2 0.45 23.98 -2.70
N GLN A 3 -0.67 23.56 -2.14
CA GLN A 3 -0.71 22.58 -1.06
C GLN A 3 -1.02 21.19 -1.66
N LEU A 4 -0.05 20.27 -1.61
CA LEU A 4 -0.27 18.87 -1.94
C LEU A 4 -0.61 18.10 -0.67
N VAL A 5 -1.78 17.50 -0.64
CA VAL A 5 -2.26 16.68 0.48
C VAL A 5 -2.17 15.20 0.09
N LEU A 6 -1.27 14.47 0.72
CA LEU A 6 -1.15 13.02 0.56
C LEU A 6 -2.12 12.36 1.53
N ILE A 7 -3.17 11.72 1.01
CA ILE A 7 -4.26 11.18 1.81
C ILE A 7 -4.14 9.66 1.86
N GLY A 8 -3.85 9.10 3.03
CA GLY A 8 -3.91 7.66 3.26
C GLY A 8 -5.36 7.17 3.17
N ILE A 9 -5.62 6.26 2.22
CA ILE A 9 -6.97 5.76 1.93
C ILE A 9 -7.25 4.37 2.51
N GLY A 10 -6.38 3.87 3.36
CA GLY A 10 -6.58 2.54 3.93
C GLY A 10 -6.34 1.43 2.90
N THR A 11 -7.02 0.33 3.10
CA THR A 11 -6.82 -0.92 2.33
C THR A 11 -7.66 -0.99 1.04
N GLY A 12 -8.41 0.07 0.72
CA GLY A 12 -9.33 0.11 -0.42
C GLY A 12 -10.81 0.03 -0.02
N ASN A 13 -11.09 -0.28 1.24
CA ASN A 13 -12.44 -0.18 1.80
C ASN A 13 -12.74 1.28 2.17
N PRO A 14 -13.80 1.91 1.63
CA PRO A 14 -14.19 3.27 1.98
C PRO A 14 -14.40 3.49 3.48
N ASP A 15 -14.89 2.50 4.22
CA ASP A 15 -15.07 2.56 5.68
C ASP A 15 -13.73 2.70 6.44
N HIS A 16 -12.61 2.40 5.79
CA HIS A 16 -11.27 2.59 6.36
C HIS A 16 -10.72 4.01 6.17
N LEU A 17 -11.48 4.90 5.51
CA LEU A 17 -11.12 6.31 5.43
C LEU A 17 -11.31 6.97 6.80
N THR A 18 -10.28 7.69 7.23
CA THR A 18 -10.43 8.51 8.42
C THR A 18 -11.36 9.70 8.13
N ARG A 19 -12.06 10.21 9.14
CA ARG A 19 -12.84 11.45 8.99
C ARG A 19 -11.98 12.62 8.51
N GLN A 20 -10.69 12.61 8.83
CA GLN A 20 -9.74 13.61 8.35
C GLN A 20 -9.50 13.44 6.84
N ALA A 21 -9.37 12.20 6.35
CA ALA A 21 -9.21 11.92 4.94
C ALA A 21 -10.43 12.40 4.12
N VAL A 22 -11.64 12.11 4.58
CA VAL A 22 -12.88 12.59 3.93
C VAL A 22 -12.93 14.12 3.89
N LYS A 23 -12.60 14.79 4.99
CA LYS A 23 -12.57 16.26 5.04
C LYS A 23 -11.52 16.84 4.10
N ALA A 24 -10.30 16.26 4.08
CA ALA A 24 -9.22 16.72 3.22
C ALA A 24 -9.56 16.54 1.73
N LEU A 25 -10.19 15.43 1.37
CA LEU A 25 -10.64 15.16 0.02
C LEU A 25 -11.67 16.20 -0.45
N ASN A 26 -12.66 16.51 0.40
CA ASN A 26 -13.70 17.50 0.10
C ASN A 26 -13.22 18.97 0.17
N ALA A 27 -12.07 19.23 0.74
CA ALA A 27 -11.42 20.55 0.74
C ALA A 27 -10.50 20.77 -0.48
N ALA A 28 -10.21 19.72 -1.26
CA ALA A 28 -9.32 19.80 -2.40
C ALA A 28 -10.02 20.47 -3.62
N ASP A 29 -9.25 21.29 -4.34
CA ASP A 29 -9.67 21.81 -5.65
C ASP A 29 -9.45 20.77 -6.75
N LEU A 30 -8.41 19.94 -6.59
CA LEU A 30 -7.99 18.94 -7.55
C LEU A 30 -7.69 17.62 -6.85
N VAL A 31 -8.26 16.52 -7.34
CA VAL A 31 -7.88 15.16 -6.97
C VAL A 31 -7.18 14.50 -8.13
N MET A 32 -5.96 14.01 -7.89
CA MET A 32 -5.12 13.34 -8.87
C MET A 32 -5.20 11.82 -8.71
N ILE A 33 -5.64 11.11 -9.76
CA ILE A 33 -5.72 9.65 -9.76
C ILE A 33 -4.67 9.08 -10.73
N PRO A 34 -3.62 8.44 -10.21
CA PRO A 34 -2.62 7.81 -11.06
C PRO A 34 -3.15 6.51 -11.69
N ARG A 35 -2.97 6.37 -13.01
CA ARG A 35 -3.19 5.13 -13.75
C ARG A 35 -1.86 4.44 -13.99
N LYS A 36 -1.83 3.14 -13.81
CA LYS A 36 -0.67 2.31 -14.13
C LYS A 36 -1.10 1.23 -15.11
N GLY A 37 -0.40 1.12 -16.23
CA GLY A 37 -0.64 0.06 -17.20
C GLY A 37 -0.61 -1.32 -16.56
N GLY A 38 -1.59 -2.15 -16.85
CA GLY A 38 -1.73 -3.50 -16.28
C GLY A 38 -2.24 -3.56 -14.83
N LYS A 39 -2.66 -2.44 -14.23
CA LYS A 39 -3.25 -2.34 -12.90
C LYS A 39 -4.42 -1.35 -12.90
N ALA A 40 -5.35 -1.54 -13.83
CA ALA A 40 -6.55 -0.69 -13.95
C ALA A 40 -7.38 -0.69 -12.66
N ASP A 41 -7.44 -1.83 -11.97
CA ASP A 41 -8.20 -2.05 -10.74
C ASP A 41 -7.85 -1.05 -9.62
N LEU A 42 -6.58 -0.65 -9.51
CA LEU A 42 -6.15 0.29 -8.47
C LEU A 42 -6.62 1.74 -8.73
N ALA A 43 -6.76 2.14 -9.99
CA ALA A 43 -7.36 3.43 -10.33
C ALA A 43 -8.86 3.39 -10.12
N GLU A 44 -9.51 2.26 -10.47
CA GLU A 44 -10.94 2.03 -10.24
C GLU A 44 -11.33 2.17 -8.77
N LEU A 45 -10.59 1.51 -7.88
CA LEU A 45 -10.83 1.63 -6.44
C LEU A 45 -10.71 3.07 -5.94
N ARG A 46 -9.77 3.86 -6.46
CA ARG A 46 -9.68 5.30 -6.12
C ARG A 46 -10.86 6.09 -6.65
N ARG A 47 -11.36 5.75 -7.85
CA ARG A 47 -12.58 6.36 -8.40
C ARG A 47 -13.80 6.03 -7.55
N ALA A 48 -13.95 4.76 -7.15
CA ALA A 48 -15.04 4.31 -6.29
C ALA A 48 -15.03 5.06 -4.94
N ILE A 49 -13.87 5.19 -4.30
CA ILE A 49 -13.72 5.99 -3.08
C ILE A 49 -14.14 7.45 -3.32
N CYS A 50 -13.66 8.07 -4.41
CA CYS A 50 -14.08 9.45 -4.71
C CYS A 50 -15.60 9.55 -4.93
N ALA A 51 -16.18 8.61 -5.69
CA ALA A 51 -17.61 8.61 -5.96
C ALA A 51 -18.47 8.48 -4.69
N GLU A 52 -17.97 7.77 -3.68
CA GLU A 52 -18.70 7.56 -2.44
C GLU A 52 -18.58 8.73 -1.46
N VAL A 53 -17.39 9.33 -1.32
CA VAL A 53 -17.14 10.28 -0.23
C VAL A 53 -16.95 11.73 -0.68
N LEU A 54 -16.77 11.99 -1.98
CA LEU A 54 -16.57 13.33 -2.51
C LEU A 54 -17.93 13.99 -2.75
N THR A 55 -18.29 14.91 -1.88
CA THR A 55 -19.55 15.68 -1.97
C THR A 55 -19.35 17.09 -2.53
N ASN A 56 -18.11 17.58 -2.56
CA ASN A 56 -17.79 18.88 -3.14
C ASN A 56 -17.79 18.82 -4.68
N THR A 57 -18.84 19.33 -5.30
CA THR A 57 -19.02 19.32 -6.76
C THR A 57 -18.04 20.25 -7.51
N ALA A 58 -17.35 21.14 -6.81
CA ALA A 58 -16.34 22.01 -7.40
C ALA A 58 -14.98 21.32 -7.53
N THR A 59 -14.75 20.22 -6.81
CA THR A 59 -13.49 19.47 -6.88
C THR A 59 -13.36 18.79 -8.24
N LYS A 60 -12.27 19.08 -8.94
CA LYS A 60 -11.95 18.43 -10.21
C LYS A 60 -11.21 17.11 -9.94
N VAL A 61 -11.64 16.02 -10.57
CA VAL A 61 -10.92 14.74 -10.54
C VAL A 61 -10.21 14.55 -11.87
N VAL A 62 -8.89 14.36 -11.84
CA VAL A 62 -8.05 14.21 -13.03
C VAL A 62 -7.24 12.93 -12.96
N GLU A 63 -7.36 12.12 -13.99
CA GLU A 63 -6.55 10.92 -14.16
C GLU A 63 -5.31 11.23 -15.01
N PHE A 64 -4.21 10.57 -14.69
CA PHE A 64 -2.96 10.70 -15.44
C PHE A 64 -2.18 9.39 -15.45
N ASP A 65 -1.40 9.18 -16.50
CA ASP A 65 -0.62 7.97 -16.64
C ASP A 65 0.73 8.08 -15.91
N LEU A 66 1.06 7.04 -15.15
CA LEU A 66 2.37 6.92 -14.52
C LEU A 66 3.41 6.42 -15.53
N PRO A 67 4.62 7.00 -15.55
CA PRO A 67 5.72 6.47 -16.34
C PRO A 67 6.07 5.05 -15.94
N VAL A 68 6.43 4.23 -16.91
CA VAL A 68 6.86 2.86 -16.69
C VAL A 68 8.31 2.87 -16.23
N ARG A 69 8.60 2.12 -15.15
CA ARG A 69 9.98 1.96 -14.68
C ARG A 69 10.77 1.10 -15.67
N ASP A 70 11.96 1.56 -16.04
CA ASP A 70 12.92 0.73 -16.77
C ASP A 70 13.40 -0.42 -15.86
N ALA A 71 12.97 -1.64 -16.20
CA ALA A 71 13.36 -2.86 -15.47
C ALA A 71 14.75 -3.36 -15.86
N LEU A 72 15.35 -2.84 -16.93
CA LEU A 72 16.66 -3.26 -17.44
C LEU A 72 17.80 -2.49 -16.78
N ASN A 73 17.52 -1.45 -16.01
CA ASN A 73 18.57 -0.71 -15.29
C ASN A 73 19.25 -1.62 -14.26
N LEU A 74 20.54 -1.85 -14.45
CA LEU A 74 21.35 -2.74 -13.60
C LEU A 74 21.55 -2.18 -12.18
N ASP A 75 21.57 -0.85 -12.03
CA ASP A 75 21.54 -0.21 -10.71
C ASP A 75 20.09 0.01 -10.28
N TYR A 76 19.64 -0.85 -9.38
CA TYR A 76 18.25 -0.80 -8.86
C TYR A 76 17.93 0.54 -8.20
N ALA A 77 18.85 1.11 -7.40
CA ALA A 77 18.63 2.34 -6.67
C ALA A 77 18.58 3.55 -7.61
N ALA A 78 19.50 3.61 -8.57
CA ALA A 78 19.51 4.64 -9.60
C ALA A 78 18.25 4.56 -10.48
N GLY A 79 17.84 3.36 -10.90
CA GLY A 79 16.64 3.14 -11.69
C GLY A 79 15.36 3.55 -10.96
N VAL A 80 15.27 3.32 -9.64
CA VAL A 80 14.16 3.80 -8.80
C VAL A 80 14.16 5.32 -8.71
N ASN A 81 15.31 5.96 -8.53
CA ASN A 81 15.41 7.43 -8.44
C ASN A 81 14.98 8.10 -9.74
N LEU A 82 15.48 7.64 -10.89
CA LEU A 82 15.06 8.15 -12.20
C LEU A 82 13.55 7.99 -12.42
N TRP A 83 12.99 6.87 -12.00
CA TRP A 83 11.55 6.66 -12.08
C TRP A 83 10.76 7.60 -11.17
N HIS A 84 11.24 7.88 -9.95
CA HIS A 84 10.63 8.87 -9.06
C HIS A 84 10.69 10.28 -9.66
N ASP A 85 11.80 10.66 -10.32
CA ASP A 85 11.93 11.94 -11.00
C ASP A 85 10.92 12.06 -12.16
N ALA A 86 10.76 11.01 -12.95
CA ALA A 86 9.77 10.96 -14.02
C ALA A 86 8.32 11.06 -13.50
N ILE A 87 8.00 10.40 -12.37
CA ILE A 87 6.69 10.53 -11.72
C ILE A 87 6.47 11.95 -11.21
N ALA A 88 7.47 12.54 -10.55
CA ALA A 88 7.37 13.93 -10.06
C ALA A 88 7.13 14.91 -11.21
N ALA A 89 7.81 14.75 -12.34
CA ALA A 89 7.57 15.56 -13.53
C ALA A 89 6.12 15.40 -14.06
N SER A 90 5.59 14.16 -14.05
CA SER A 90 4.19 13.92 -14.43
C SER A 90 3.21 14.60 -13.46
N TRP A 91 3.47 14.56 -12.16
CA TRP A 91 2.63 15.25 -11.16
C TRP A 91 2.69 16.76 -11.34
N GLN A 92 3.89 17.32 -11.51
CA GLN A 92 4.08 18.75 -11.73
C GLN A 92 3.29 19.21 -12.96
N ALA A 93 3.38 18.48 -14.07
CA ALA A 93 2.64 18.79 -15.29
C ALA A 93 1.11 18.78 -15.08
N VAL A 94 0.57 17.84 -14.30
CA VAL A 94 -0.86 17.81 -13.98
C VAL A 94 -1.25 18.99 -13.08
N ILE A 95 -0.43 19.32 -12.10
CA ILE A 95 -0.64 20.46 -11.21
C ILE A 95 -0.64 21.76 -12.00
N ASP A 96 0.36 21.98 -12.87
CA ASP A 96 0.52 23.20 -13.66
C ASP A 96 -0.59 23.39 -14.70
N ALA A 97 -1.14 22.28 -15.22
CA ALA A 97 -2.23 22.31 -16.19
C ALA A 97 -3.62 22.54 -15.57
N ASN A 98 -3.73 22.50 -14.24
CA ASN A 98 -5.04 22.62 -13.57
C ASN A 98 -5.02 23.78 -12.58
N ALA A 99 -6.07 24.60 -12.60
CA ALA A 99 -6.27 25.64 -11.60
C ALA A 99 -6.62 24.99 -10.26
N GLY A 100 -6.08 25.56 -9.17
CA GLY A 100 -6.36 25.11 -7.80
C GLY A 100 -5.16 25.36 -6.89
N GLN A 101 -5.43 25.49 -5.60
CA GLN A 101 -4.39 25.69 -4.57
C GLN A 101 -4.20 24.44 -3.71
N ILE A 102 -5.25 23.62 -3.56
CA ILE A 102 -5.24 22.41 -2.76
C ILE A 102 -5.38 21.20 -3.69
N VAL A 103 -4.32 20.42 -3.79
CA VAL A 103 -4.25 19.21 -4.62
C VAL A 103 -4.20 17.97 -3.72
N ALA A 104 -5.08 17.02 -3.92
CA ALA A 104 -5.11 15.75 -3.18
C ALA A 104 -4.58 14.59 -4.03
N LEU A 105 -3.79 13.72 -3.41
CA LEU A 105 -3.36 12.45 -3.96
C LEU A 105 -3.71 11.32 -3.01
N LEU A 106 -4.43 10.31 -3.51
CA LEU A 106 -4.87 9.16 -2.74
C LEU A 106 -3.78 8.09 -2.68
N VAL A 107 -3.31 7.77 -1.47
CA VAL A 107 -2.20 6.85 -1.21
C VAL A 107 -2.70 5.61 -0.50
N TRP A 108 -2.32 4.43 -0.99
CA TRP A 108 -2.67 3.15 -0.37
C TRP A 108 -2.15 3.02 1.05
N GLY A 109 -2.98 2.51 1.94
CA GLY A 109 -2.65 2.40 3.35
C GLY A 109 -2.34 3.75 3.96
N ASP A 110 -1.07 3.97 4.25
CA ASP A 110 -0.53 5.20 4.83
C ASP A 110 0.71 5.68 4.05
N PRO A 111 0.86 6.98 3.76
CA PRO A 111 2.00 7.52 3.01
C PRO A 111 3.38 7.26 3.64
N SER A 112 3.45 6.89 4.92
CA SER A 112 4.72 6.65 5.62
C SER A 112 5.19 5.19 5.55
N LEU A 113 4.30 4.24 5.16
CA LEU A 113 4.60 2.81 5.26
C LEU A 113 4.80 2.15 3.89
N TYR A 114 6.06 1.82 3.54
CA TYR A 114 6.45 1.16 2.28
C TYR A 114 5.85 1.81 1.03
N ASP A 115 5.71 3.11 1.05
CA ASP A 115 5.25 3.94 -0.05
C ASP A 115 6.34 4.91 -0.53
N SER A 116 6.27 5.33 -1.78
CA SER A 116 7.23 6.26 -2.39
C SER A 116 6.71 7.68 -2.52
N THR A 117 5.45 7.92 -2.22
CA THR A 117 4.76 9.18 -2.52
C THR A 117 5.43 10.40 -1.87
N LEU A 118 5.84 10.27 -0.61
CA LEU A 118 6.59 11.33 0.10
C LEU A 118 7.93 11.64 -0.57
N ARG A 119 8.65 10.60 -1.04
CA ARG A 119 9.94 10.77 -1.73
C ARG A 119 9.77 11.42 -3.11
N ILE A 120 8.66 11.15 -3.78
CA ILE A 120 8.29 11.75 -5.06
C ILE A 120 7.85 13.20 -4.83
N ALA A 121 7.00 13.45 -3.84
CA ALA A 121 6.53 14.78 -3.51
C ALA A 121 7.66 15.76 -3.15
N ALA A 122 8.73 15.24 -2.51
CA ALA A 122 9.93 16.05 -2.19
C ALA A 122 10.71 16.54 -3.42
N ARG A 123 10.38 16.10 -4.64
CA ARG A 123 10.99 16.54 -5.90
C ARG A 123 10.22 17.65 -6.61
N LEU A 124 9.00 17.94 -6.12
CA LEU A 124 8.18 19.01 -6.70
C LEU A 124 8.68 20.38 -6.29
N THR A 125 8.44 21.37 -7.15
CA THR A 125 8.79 22.78 -6.90
C THR A 125 7.55 23.59 -6.50
N ASP A 126 7.73 24.58 -5.61
CA ASP A 126 6.66 25.48 -5.15
C ASP A 126 5.43 24.78 -4.54
N VAL A 127 5.64 23.60 -3.96
CA VAL A 127 4.61 22.77 -3.35
C VAL A 127 4.88 22.59 -1.85
N ARG A 128 3.87 22.86 -1.04
CA ARG A 128 3.86 22.51 0.39
C ARG A 128 3.16 21.17 0.56
N VAL A 129 3.86 20.18 1.10
CA VAL A 129 3.31 18.83 1.34
C VAL A 129 2.68 18.74 2.73
N SER A 130 1.50 18.17 2.82
CA SER A 130 0.87 17.72 4.07
C SER A 130 0.40 16.28 3.94
N VAL A 131 0.29 15.58 5.06
CA VAL A 131 -0.06 14.16 5.11
C VAL A 131 -1.28 13.96 5.99
N VAL A 132 -2.24 13.19 5.50
CA VAL A 132 -3.34 12.65 6.28
C VAL A 132 -3.10 11.16 6.46
N PRO A 133 -2.97 10.67 7.71
CA PRO A 133 -2.68 9.26 7.97
C PRO A 133 -3.85 8.36 7.56
N GLY A 134 -3.51 7.11 7.21
CA GLY A 134 -4.47 6.08 6.84
C GLY A 134 -4.33 4.79 7.66
N ILE A 135 -5.38 3.97 7.65
CA ILE A 135 -5.35 2.62 8.23
C ILE A 135 -4.55 1.72 7.29
N THR A 136 -3.48 1.10 7.80
CA THR A 136 -2.65 0.22 6.96
C THR A 136 -3.17 -1.22 6.94
N SER A 137 -2.67 -2.02 6.02
CA SER A 137 -2.92 -3.46 5.99
C SER A 137 -2.49 -4.19 7.28
N ILE A 138 -1.61 -3.58 8.09
CA ILE A 138 -1.21 -4.12 9.40
C ILE A 138 -2.41 -4.18 10.33
N GLN A 139 -3.12 -3.06 10.51
CA GLN A 139 -4.30 -2.99 11.37
C GLN A 139 -5.44 -3.84 10.81
N ALA A 140 -5.62 -3.83 9.49
CA ALA A 140 -6.66 -4.65 8.86
C ALA A 140 -6.40 -6.16 9.05
N LEU A 141 -5.13 -6.62 8.91
CA LEU A 141 -4.76 -8.01 9.13
C LEU A 141 -5.00 -8.43 10.58
N THR A 142 -4.51 -7.64 11.55
CA THR A 142 -4.66 -7.97 12.97
C THR A 142 -6.11 -7.95 13.42
N ALA A 143 -6.93 -7.01 12.90
CA ALA A 143 -8.36 -6.98 13.14
C ALA A 143 -9.06 -8.22 12.56
N ALA A 144 -8.75 -8.61 11.32
CA ALA A 144 -9.32 -9.79 10.68
C ALA A 144 -9.03 -11.08 11.46
N HIS A 145 -7.79 -11.21 11.98
CA HIS A 145 -7.40 -12.34 12.82
C HIS A 145 -7.76 -12.19 14.31
N ARG A 146 -8.31 -11.04 14.72
CA ARG A 146 -8.69 -10.74 16.12
C ARG A 146 -7.54 -10.95 17.09
N MET A 147 -6.36 -10.44 16.74
CA MET A 147 -5.14 -10.64 17.51
C MET A 147 -4.35 -9.33 17.69
N PRO A 148 -3.59 -9.18 18.80
CA PRO A 148 -2.60 -8.12 18.89
C PRO A 148 -1.42 -8.39 17.95
N LEU A 149 -0.82 -7.31 17.42
CA LEU A 149 0.36 -7.43 16.57
C LEU A 149 1.57 -8.00 17.32
N ASN A 150 1.75 -7.61 18.57
CA ASN A 150 2.87 -7.97 19.42
C ASN A 150 2.43 -8.75 20.65
N GLU A 151 3.31 -9.60 21.17
CA GLU A 151 3.20 -10.12 22.52
C GLU A 151 3.52 -9.02 23.55
N ILE A 152 3.14 -9.22 24.81
CA ILE A 152 3.32 -8.22 25.86
C ILE A 152 4.79 -7.83 25.97
N GLY A 153 5.09 -6.56 25.70
CA GLY A 153 6.45 -6.02 25.79
C GLY A 153 7.42 -6.49 24.69
N ALA A 154 6.98 -7.34 23.76
CA ALA A 154 7.84 -7.86 22.71
C ALA A 154 7.95 -6.91 21.52
N ALA A 155 9.11 -6.93 20.87
CA ALA A 155 9.36 -6.19 19.64
C ALA A 155 8.73 -6.88 18.42
N VAL A 156 8.37 -6.09 17.41
CA VAL A 156 7.94 -6.57 16.10
C VAL A 156 8.84 -5.98 15.02
N THR A 157 9.35 -6.83 14.15
CA THR A 157 10.12 -6.38 13.00
C THR A 157 9.23 -6.32 11.77
N ILE A 158 9.05 -5.13 11.22
CA ILE A 158 8.35 -4.92 9.93
C ILE A 158 9.40 -4.97 8.82
N THR A 159 9.21 -5.87 7.84
CA THR A 159 10.18 -6.07 6.76
C THR A 159 9.50 -6.52 5.47
N THR A 160 10.26 -6.86 4.44
CA THR A 160 9.76 -7.29 3.14
C THR A 160 10.12 -8.75 2.84
N GLY A 161 9.38 -9.40 1.94
CA GLY A 161 9.72 -10.75 1.49
C GLY A 161 11.16 -10.83 0.96
N ARG A 162 11.65 -9.80 0.26
CA ARG A 162 13.04 -9.76 -0.23
C ARG A 162 14.07 -9.80 0.92
N GLN A 163 13.82 -9.09 2.01
CA GLN A 163 14.71 -9.12 3.18
C GLN A 163 14.61 -10.46 3.91
N LEU A 164 13.39 -11.03 4.01
CA LEU A 164 13.20 -12.36 4.58
C LEU A 164 13.94 -13.45 3.79
N ALA A 165 14.06 -13.31 2.47
CA ALA A 165 14.83 -14.23 1.62
C ALA A 165 16.33 -14.26 1.97
N SER A 166 16.85 -13.21 2.60
CA SER A 166 18.23 -13.15 3.11
C SER A 166 18.39 -13.82 4.48
N GLY A 167 17.29 -14.30 5.06
CA GLY A 167 17.26 -14.98 6.35
C GLY A 167 16.37 -14.29 7.38
N TRP A 168 16.08 -15.01 8.44
CA TRP A 168 15.32 -14.50 9.57
C TRP A 168 16.17 -13.49 10.37
N PRO A 169 15.69 -12.26 10.62
CA PRO A 169 16.45 -11.26 11.38
C PRO A 169 16.83 -11.75 12.79
N ALA A 170 18.07 -11.58 13.18
CA ALA A 170 18.55 -11.99 14.50
C ALA A 170 17.80 -11.23 15.61
N GLY A 171 17.41 -11.95 16.65
CA GLY A 171 16.72 -11.39 17.82
C GLY A 171 15.25 -10.98 17.57
N ALA A 172 14.68 -11.32 16.43
CA ALA A 172 13.26 -11.08 16.13
C ALA A 172 12.45 -12.36 16.34
N ASP A 173 11.42 -12.31 17.19
CA ASP A 173 10.47 -13.41 17.37
C ASP A 173 9.23 -13.23 16.51
N THR A 174 8.80 -11.99 16.30
CA THR A 174 7.64 -11.65 15.46
C THR A 174 8.07 -10.81 14.27
N LEU A 175 7.76 -11.29 13.06
CA LEU A 175 7.97 -10.56 11.80
C LEU A 175 6.63 -10.24 11.17
N LEU A 176 6.48 -9.01 10.70
CA LEU A 176 5.42 -8.62 9.80
C LEU A 176 6.03 -8.42 8.41
N ILE A 177 5.55 -9.19 7.44
CA ILE A 177 6.11 -9.24 6.09
C ILE A 177 5.16 -8.58 5.10
N MET A 178 5.67 -7.58 4.40
CA MET A 178 4.99 -6.87 3.33
C MET A 178 5.73 -7.06 1.99
N LEU A 179 5.03 -6.79 0.89
CA LEU A 179 5.61 -6.80 -0.46
C LEU A 179 6.31 -8.13 -0.81
N ASP A 180 5.73 -9.26 -0.42
CA ASP A 180 6.22 -10.58 -0.77
C ASP A 180 5.48 -11.15 -2.00
N GLY A 181 6.06 -10.95 -3.18
CA GLY A 181 5.54 -11.51 -4.43
C GLY A 181 5.69 -13.02 -4.57
N ASN A 182 6.56 -13.65 -3.78
CA ASN A 182 7.08 -15.00 -4.01
C ASN A 182 6.73 -16.02 -2.90
N CYS A 183 5.97 -15.62 -1.88
CA CYS A 183 5.68 -16.48 -0.72
C CYS A 183 6.97 -17.01 -0.06
N VAL A 184 7.89 -16.10 0.26
CA VAL A 184 9.23 -16.44 0.78
C VAL A 184 9.16 -17.26 2.07
N PHE A 185 8.06 -17.23 2.82
CA PHE A 185 7.84 -18.11 3.97
C PHE A 185 8.02 -19.60 3.64
N GLN A 186 7.88 -20.02 2.37
CA GLN A 186 8.10 -21.40 1.92
C GLN A 186 9.58 -21.82 2.02
N THR A 187 10.51 -20.88 2.06
CA THR A 187 11.95 -21.16 2.13
C THR A 187 12.45 -21.33 3.57
N LEU A 188 11.60 -21.08 4.56
CA LEU A 188 11.93 -21.20 5.97
C LEU A 188 11.78 -22.65 6.46
N ASP A 189 12.56 -23.04 7.47
CA ASP A 189 12.22 -24.23 8.27
C ASP A 189 10.91 -23.90 9.02
N PRO A 190 9.79 -24.61 8.72
CA PRO A 190 8.50 -24.25 9.27
C PRO A 190 8.31 -24.66 10.74
N LYS A 191 9.26 -25.39 11.33
CA LYS A 191 9.15 -25.90 12.69
C LYS A 191 9.12 -24.76 13.71
N GLY A 192 8.10 -24.79 14.57
CA GLY A 192 7.95 -23.77 15.64
C GLY A 192 7.59 -22.39 15.11
N ILE A 193 7.08 -22.27 13.88
CA ILE A 193 6.61 -21.01 13.31
C ILE A 193 5.11 -21.07 13.07
N SER A 194 4.39 -20.05 13.54
CA SER A 194 3.01 -19.77 13.15
C SER A 194 2.94 -18.62 12.15
N ILE A 195 1.96 -18.69 11.25
CA ILE A 195 1.66 -17.67 10.25
C ILE A 195 0.23 -17.18 10.38
N TRP A 196 0.01 -15.88 10.25
CA TRP A 196 -1.28 -15.22 10.04
C TRP A 196 -1.20 -14.46 8.73
N TRP A 197 -1.84 -15.00 7.71
CA TRP A 197 -1.82 -14.46 6.35
C TRP A 197 -3.18 -13.87 5.99
N GLY A 198 -3.17 -12.81 5.20
CA GLY A 198 -4.36 -12.23 4.64
C GLY A 198 -4.11 -11.61 3.28
N ALA A 199 -5.05 -11.79 2.36
CA ALA A 199 -5.13 -11.10 1.08
C ALA A 199 -6.38 -10.24 1.04
N TYR A 200 -6.29 -9.09 0.37
CA TYR A 200 -7.36 -8.10 0.24
C TYR A 200 -7.98 -7.71 1.60
N VAL A 201 -7.13 -7.65 2.63
CA VAL A 201 -7.60 -7.42 4.01
C VAL A 201 -8.40 -6.12 4.14
N GLY A 202 -9.58 -6.24 4.74
CA GLY A 202 -10.53 -5.13 4.89
C GLY A 202 -11.42 -4.87 3.69
N MET A 203 -11.24 -5.57 2.57
CA MET A 203 -12.09 -5.51 1.38
C MET A 203 -13.13 -6.64 1.38
N GLU A 204 -14.10 -6.57 0.48
CA GLU A 204 -15.14 -7.61 0.35
C GLU A 204 -14.54 -8.98 -0.01
N GLU A 205 -13.49 -8.99 -0.83
CA GLU A 205 -12.78 -10.20 -1.28
C GLU A 205 -11.79 -10.74 -0.25
N GLN A 206 -11.83 -10.28 0.99
CA GLN A 206 -10.89 -10.66 2.03
C GLN A 206 -10.78 -12.18 2.19
N ILE A 207 -9.55 -12.67 2.15
CA ILE A 207 -9.20 -14.07 2.45
C ILE A 207 -8.19 -14.06 3.59
N ILE A 208 -8.45 -14.83 4.64
CA ILE A 208 -7.52 -15.00 5.77
C ILE A 208 -7.28 -16.48 6.06
N LEU A 209 -6.05 -16.80 6.46
CA LEU A 209 -5.69 -18.15 6.95
C LEU A 209 -4.58 -18.02 7.99
N SER A 210 -4.66 -18.80 9.07
CA SER A 210 -3.64 -18.84 10.10
C SER A 210 -3.45 -20.23 10.69
N GLY A 211 -2.27 -20.48 11.27
CA GLY A 211 -1.92 -21.73 11.93
C GLY A 211 -0.42 -22.00 11.88
N PRO A 212 0.00 -23.24 12.27
CA PRO A 212 1.38 -23.68 12.10
C PRO A 212 1.81 -23.56 10.64
N LEU A 213 2.97 -22.96 10.37
CA LEU A 213 3.46 -22.74 9.01
C LEU A 213 3.56 -24.03 8.20
N ALA A 214 3.96 -25.12 8.85
CA ALA A 214 4.05 -26.45 8.22
C ALA A 214 2.70 -26.94 7.64
N GLU A 215 1.60 -26.58 8.30
CA GLU A 215 0.27 -27.06 7.94
C GLU A 215 -0.45 -26.16 6.94
N VAL A 216 -0.32 -24.84 7.14
CA VAL A 216 -1.11 -23.87 6.36
C VAL A 216 -0.31 -23.23 5.23
N GLY A 217 1.01 -23.25 5.27
CA GLY A 217 1.87 -22.66 4.24
C GLY A 217 1.52 -23.11 2.81
N PRO A 218 1.44 -24.42 2.53
CA PRO A 218 1.04 -24.90 1.21
C PRO A 218 -0.37 -24.44 0.81
N LYS A 219 -1.32 -24.40 1.75
CA LYS A 219 -2.70 -23.95 1.49
C LYS A 219 -2.75 -22.45 1.14
N ILE A 220 -1.91 -21.64 1.79
CA ILE A 220 -1.79 -20.20 1.48
C ILE A 220 -1.33 -20.00 0.04
N VAL A 221 -0.34 -20.77 -0.41
CA VAL A 221 0.16 -20.71 -1.80
C VAL A 221 -0.96 -20.99 -2.79
N ASP A 222 -1.73 -22.06 -2.56
CA ASP A 222 -2.87 -22.43 -3.42
C ASP A 222 -3.98 -21.36 -3.40
N LEU A 223 -4.32 -20.84 -2.22
CA LEU A 223 -5.32 -19.77 -2.09
C LEU A 223 -4.87 -18.50 -2.83
N ARG A 224 -3.59 -18.15 -2.71
CA ARG A 224 -3.02 -16.99 -3.37
C ARG A 224 -3.08 -17.09 -4.89
N VAL A 225 -2.79 -18.27 -5.45
CA VAL A 225 -2.91 -18.51 -6.90
C VAL A 225 -4.36 -18.35 -7.36
N LYS A 226 -5.31 -18.94 -6.64
CA LYS A 226 -6.74 -18.85 -6.94
C LYS A 226 -7.26 -17.40 -6.84
N ALA A 227 -6.91 -16.71 -5.77
CA ALA A 227 -7.29 -15.32 -5.54
C ALA A 227 -6.76 -14.40 -6.65
N ARG A 228 -5.50 -14.59 -7.07
CA ARG A 228 -4.90 -13.83 -8.17
C ARG A 228 -5.59 -14.11 -9.51
N ALA A 229 -6.02 -15.33 -9.75
CA ALA A 229 -6.75 -15.70 -10.96
C ALA A 229 -8.17 -15.08 -10.99
N ALA A 230 -8.82 -14.98 -9.82
CA ALA A 230 -10.17 -14.44 -9.69
C ALA A 230 -10.22 -12.90 -9.70
N HIS A 231 -9.28 -12.26 -9.02
CA HIS A 231 -9.31 -10.82 -8.72
C HIS A 231 -8.13 -10.01 -9.32
N GLY A 232 -7.28 -10.62 -10.16
CA GLY A 232 -6.17 -9.94 -10.81
C GLY A 232 -4.99 -9.68 -9.87
N TRP A 233 -4.69 -8.41 -9.56
CA TRP A 233 -3.58 -8.06 -8.69
C TRP A 233 -3.86 -8.42 -7.24
N ILE A 234 -3.02 -9.25 -6.63
CA ILE A 234 -3.14 -9.62 -5.22
C ILE A 234 -2.32 -8.67 -4.34
N MET A 235 -2.97 -8.19 -3.27
CA MET A 235 -2.35 -7.48 -2.17
C MET A 235 -2.44 -8.36 -0.93
N ASP A 236 -1.32 -8.93 -0.53
CA ASP A 236 -1.26 -9.81 0.64
C ASP A 236 -0.16 -9.38 1.62
N ILE A 237 -0.37 -9.75 2.87
CA ILE A 237 0.47 -9.43 4.02
C ILE A 237 0.41 -10.59 5.00
N TYR A 238 1.45 -10.82 5.78
CA TYR A 238 1.42 -11.84 6.80
C TYR A 238 2.33 -11.53 8.00
N ILE A 239 1.97 -12.13 9.14
CA ILE A 239 2.77 -12.16 10.35
C ILE A 239 3.35 -13.56 10.50
N LEU A 240 4.63 -13.65 10.82
CA LEU A 240 5.29 -14.89 11.27
C LEU A 240 5.69 -14.72 12.73
N ARG A 241 5.48 -15.76 13.52
CA ARG A 241 5.93 -15.79 14.93
C ARG A 241 6.57 -17.11 15.25
N ARG A 242 7.75 -17.04 15.89
CA ARG A 242 8.45 -18.19 16.48
C ARG A 242 7.93 -18.48 17.87
N HIS A 243 7.89 -19.77 18.24
CA HIS A 243 7.52 -20.28 19.55
C HIS A 243 8.67 -21.08 20.18
#